data_dc785dd78045d7dd59dc6a9fe6dde5c5
#
_entry.id   dc785dd78045d7dd59dc6a9fe6dde5c5
#
_cell.length_a   1.000
_cell.length_b   1.000
_cell.length_c   1.000
_cell.angle_alpha   90.00
_cell.angle_beta   90.00
_cell.angle_gamma   90.00
#
_symmetry.space_group_name_H-M   'P 1'
#
loop_
_entity.id
_entity.type
_entity.pdbx_description
1 polymer ?
#
loop_
_entity_poly.entity_id
_entity_poly.type
_entity_poly.pdbx_seq_one_letter_code
_entity_poly.pdbx_strand_id
1 'polypeptide(L)'
;MGVLRPEGSLPPRVYWIRRAVVLAVLAAVVVLAVVGVRALVTGDDDAAAPPTATTESPAPEDEETEAGTPACAPASLRVEMAADATAYPADALPTFTVRLTNTGDAACLVDAGEAQRQVLVTSGSDRIWASTDCAAGDPLQLLLAPDQTDERQVQWDRVRSVEGCAEGQAEALPGTYQAVLTLAGVSAEPVVFGLE
;
A
#
# COMPACT_ATOMS: atom_id res chain seq x y z
N MET A 1 -32.35 -1.23 18.22
CA MET A 1 -31.61 -0.33 19.13
C MET A 1 -30.95 -1.19 20.21
N GLY A 2 -29.72 -1.64 20.01
CA GLY A 2 -28.96 -2.46 20.94
C GLY A 2 -27.79 -1.65 21.48
N VAL A 3 -27.90 -1.20 22.71
CA VAL A 3 -26.88 -0.45 23.43
C VAL A 3 -25.78 -1.43 23.86
N LEU A 4 -24.56 -1.21 23.40
CA LEU A 4 -23.36 -1.93 23.80
C LEU A 4 -23.15 -1.82 25.32
N ARG A 5 -23.35 -2.93 26.04
CA ARG A 5 -22.95 -3.08 27.44
C ARG A 5 -21.50 -3.58 27.46
N PRO A 6 -20.55 -2.88 28.08
CA PRO A 6 -19.23 -3.44 28.35
C PRO A 6 -19.36 -4.41 29.54
N GLU A 7 -19.11 -5.70 29.31
CA GLU A 7 -18.90 -6.70 30.36
C GLU A 7 -17.49 -6.58 30.91
N GLY A 8 -17.38 -6.02 32.12
CA GLY A 8 -16.14 -5.99 32.87
C GLY A 8 -16.39 -5.36 34.25
N SER A 9 -16.26 -6.15 35.32
CA SER A 9 -16.55 -5.80 36.71
C SER A 9 -15.50 -4.89 37.36
N LEU A 10 -15.14 -3.79 36.72
CA LEU A 10 -14.27 -2.77 37.33
C LEU A 10 -15.12 -1.60 37.83
N PRO A 11 -14.88 -1.08 39.06
CA PRO A 11 -15.67 0.01 39.60
C PRO A 11 -15.51 1.27 38.71
N PRO A 12 -16.59 2.06 38.54
CA PRO A 12 -16.62 3.21 37.61
C PRO A 12 -15.54 4.27 37.91
N ARG A 13 -14.99 4.29 39.12
CA ARG A 13 -13.87 5.18 39.51
C ARG A 13 -12.59 4.90 38.72
N VAL A 14 -12.31 3.63 38.38
CA VAL A 14 -11.07 3.28 37.66
C VAL A 14 -11.12 3.75 36.20
N TYR A 15 -12.30 3.71 35.58
CA TYR A 15 -12.50 4.25 34.25
C TYR A 15 -12.29 5.76 34.17
N TRP A 16 -12.84 6.50 35.12
CA TRP A 16 -12.69 7.94 35.19
C TRP A 16 -11.27 8.38 35.49
N ILE A 17 -10.55 7.65 36.37
CA ILE A 17 -9.14 7.93 36.67
C ILE A 17 -8.27 7.70 35.44
N ARG A 18 -8.44 6.59 34.72
CA ARG A 18 -7.69 6.32 33.49
C ARG A 18 -7.92 7.38 32.42
N ARG A 19 -9.16 7.80 32.24
CA ARG A 19 -9.51 8.86 31.28
C ARG A 19 -8.94 10.22 31.71
N ALA A 20 -8.97 10.56 32.99
CA ALA A 20 -8.38 11.79 33.51
C ALA A 20 -6.83 11.79 33.32
N VAL A 21 -6.16 10.66 33.56
CA VAL A 21 -4.70 10.53 33.34
C VAL A 21 -4.35 10.70 31.88
N VAL A 22 -5.08 10.08 30.95
CA VAL A 22 -4.85 10.23 29.51
C VAL A 22 -5.03 11.68 29.06
N LEU A 23 -6.08 12.35 29.54
CA LEU A 23 -6.32 13.76 29.23
C LEU A 23 -5.24 14.69 29.80
N ALA A 24 -4.75 14.41 31.02
CA ALA A 24 -3.67 15.17 31.63
C ALA A 24 -2.34 15.00 30.86
N VAL A 25 -2.02 13.80 30.40
CA VAL A 25 -0.82 13.54 29.58
C VAL A 25 -0.92 14.25 28.23
N LEU A 26 -2.09 14.19 27.58
CA LEU A 26 -2.30 14.92 26.32
C LEU A 26 -2.18 16.44 26.50
N ALA A 27 -2.74 17.00 27.56
CA ALA A 27 -2.61 18.42 27.87
C ALA A 27 -1.14 18.81 28.12
N ALA A 28 -0.37 17.99 28.85
CA ALA A 28 1.06 18.23 29.09
C ALA A 28 1.88 18.21 27.79
N VAL A 29 1.60 17.27 26.87
CA VAL A 29 2.27 17.20 25.56
C VAL A 29 1.96 18.44 24.72
N VAL A 30 0.71 18.90 24.70
CA VAL A 30 0.33 20.12 23.97
C VAL A 30 1.02 21.36 24.55
N VAL A 31 1.10 21.50 25.87
CA VAL A 31 1.80 22.61 26.53
C VAL A 31 3.29 22.59 26.19
N LEU A 32 3.95 21.43 26.25
CA LEU A 32 5.36 21.30 25.89
C LEU A 32 5.60 21.64 24.40
N ALA A 33 4.71 21.22 23.51
CA ALA A 33 4.79 21.58 22.10
C ALA A 33 4.66 23.10 21.86
N VAL A 34 3.71 23.75 22.54
CA VAL A 34 3.52 25.22 22.44
C VAL A 34 4.69 25.99 23.02
N VAL A 35 5.24 25.55 24.15
CA VAL A 35 6.41 26.19 24.77
C VAL A 35 7.66 25.98 23.88
N GLY A 36 7.84 24.79 23.32
CA GLY A 36 8.94 24.50 22.40
C GLY A 36 8.89 25.36 21.12
N VAL A 37 7.70 25.49 20.52
CA VAL A 37 7.52 26.37 19.34
C VAL A 37 7.75 27.83 19.67
N ARG A 38 7.30 28.32 20.86
CA ARG A 38 7.56 29.70 21.29
C ARG A 38 9.04 29.97 21.54
N ALA A 39 9.79 29.02 22.11
CA ALA A 39 11.23 29.15 22.33
C ALA A 39 12.04 29.24 21.02
N LEU A 40 11.53 28.68 19.94
CA LEU A 40 12.15 28.72 18.61
C LEU A 40 11.79 30.00 17.82
N VAL A 41 10.75 30.73 18.21
CA VAL A 41 10.26 31.93 17.49
C VAL A 41 10.66 33.24 18.17
N THR A 42 11.01 33.23 19.48
CA THR A 42 11.48 34.41 20.21
C THR A 42 12.99 34.29 20.48
N GLY A 43 13.80 34.53 19.44
CA GLY A 43 15.21 34.89 19.58
C GLY A 43 15.29 36.38 19.82
N ASP A 44 15.79 36.76 20.99
CA ASP A 44 15.92 38.13 21.46
C ASP A 44 16.78 39.03 20.56
N ASP A 45 16.20 40.14 20.16
CA ASP A 45 16.95 41.35 19.78
C ASP A 45 17.42 42.07 21.04
N ASP A 46 18.73 42.23 21.25
CA ASP A 46 19.25 43.43 21.89
C ASP A 46 20.71 43.78 21.48
N ALA A 47 20.88 45.02 21.24
CA ALA A 47 21.84 45.78 20.51
C ALA A 47 23.31 45.72 20.95
N ALA A 48 24.24 45.88 20.01
CA ALA A 48 25.30 46.90 19.92
C ALA A 48 26.23 46.66 18.73
N ALA A 49 26.36 47.64 17.85
CA ALA A 49 27.37 47.73 16.78
C ALA A 49 28.61 48.52 17.26
N PRO A 50 29.73 48.66 16.43
CA PRO A 50 30.37 47.80 15.42
C PRO A 50 31.85 47.54 15.74
N PRO A 51 32.71 46.92 14.89
CA PRO A 51 33.10 47.40 13.59
C PRO A 51 33.33 46.33 12.50
N THR A 52 33.22 46.80 11.28
CA THR A 52 33.55 46.24 9.97
C THR A 52 34.68 45.20 9.94
N ALA A 53 34.34 43.99 9.53
CA ALA A 53 35.27 43.10 8.84
C ALA A 53 34.47 42.40 7.73
N THR A 54 34.88 42.64 6.49
CA THR A 54 34.46 41.96 5.29
C THR A 54 34.80 40.49 5.45
N THR A 55 33.79 39.64 5.62
CA THR A 55 33.94 38.20 5.50
C THR A 55 32.92 37.76 4.47
N GLU A 56 33.48 37.19 3.42
CA GLU A 56 32.83 36.47 2.35
C GLU A 56 31.68 35.61 2.91
N SER A 57 30.48 35.86 2.42
CA SER A 57 29.28 35.03 2.69
C SER A 57 29.56 33.65 2.13
N PRO A 58 29.54 32.57 2.97
CA PRO A 58 29.41 31.23 2.41
C PRO A 58 28.05 31.17 1.70
N ALA A 59 28.09 30.70 0.46
CA ALA A 59 26.86 30.29 -0.26
C ALA A 59 26.03 29.38 0.64
N PRO A 60 24.67 29.41 0.55
CA PRO A 60 23.87 28.40 1.22
C PRO A 60 24.32 27.04 0.70
N GLU A 61 24.88 26.24 1.59
CA GLU A 61 24.96 24.80 1.36
C GLU A 61 23.50 24.36 1.20
N ASP A 62 23.16 23.91 0.01
CA ASP A 62 21.92 23.16 -0.22
C ASP A 62 21.89 22.07 0.83
N GLU A 63 21.04 22.22 1.84
CA GLU A 63 20.63 21.10 2.66
C GLU A 63 20.01 20.09 1.68
N GLU A 64 20.81 19.13 1.22
CA GLU A 64 20.30 17.90 0.63
C GLU A 64 19.42 17.27 1.71
N THR A 65 18.13 17.65 1.69
CA THR A 65 17.10 16.87 2.32
C THR A 65 17.31 15.46 1.79
N GLU A 66 17.68 14.51 2.66
CA GLU A 66 17.71 13.08 2.31
C GLU A 66 16.31 12.72 1.83
N ALA A 67 16.04 13.00 0.58
CA ALA A 67 14.83 12.59 -0.10
C ALA A 67 14.91 11.06 -0.18
N GLY A 68 14.17 10.38 0.70
CA GLY A 68 14.04 8.93 0.65
C GLY A 68 13.68 8.50 -0.77
N THR A 69 13.97 7.24 -1.13
CA THR A 69 13.66 6.72 -2.47
C THR A 69 12.19 6.99 -2.82
N PRO A 70 11.90 7.64 -3.96
CA PRO A 70 10.54 8.01 -4.32
C PRO A 70 9.68 6.78 -4.63
N ALA A 71 8.36 6.92 -4.53
CA ALA A 71 7.43 5.93 -5.03
C ALA A 71 7.51 5.84 -6.57
N CYS A 72 7.34 4.63 -7.12
CA CYS A 72 7.30 4.42 -8.56
C CYS A 72 6.09 5.14 -9.17
N ALA A 73 6.31 5.99 -10.16
CA ALA A 73 5.22 6.58 -10.93
C ALA A 73 4.57 5.50 -11.83
N PRO A 74 3.25 5.46 -11.99
CA PRO A 74 2.60 4.49 -12.88
C PRO A 74 3.16 4.50 -14.31
N ALA A 75 3.56 5.66 -14.83
CA ALA A 75 4.15 5.80 -16.17
C ALA A 75 5.56 5.17 -16.29
N SER A 76 6.25 4.94 -15.18
CA SER A 76 7.55 4.26 -15.13
C SER A 76 7.44 2.77 -14.79
N LEU A 77 6.23 2.22 -14.75
CA LEU A 77 6.01 0.82 -14.48
C LEU A 77 5.43 0.12 -15.72
N ARG A 78 5.94 -1.05 -16.01
CA ARG A 78 5.33 -1.99 -16.96
C ARG A 78 4.80 -3.19 -16.18
N VAL A 79 3.53 -3.51 -16.40
CA VAL A 79 2.85 -4.65 -15.80
C VAL A 79 2.45 -5.61 -16.91
N GLU A 80 2.85 -6.87 -16.80
CA GLU A 80 2.59 -7.90 -17.79
C GLU A 80 2.05 -9.16 -17.11
N MET A 81 1.19 -9.89 -17.82
CA MET A 81 0.65 -11.17 -17.34
C MET A 81 0.56 -12.16 -18.49
N ALA A 82 0.85 -13.43 -18.19
CA ALA A 82 0.67 -14.54 -19.11
C ALA A 82 0.07 -15.73 -18.34
N ALA A 83 -0.86 -16.45 -18.96
CA ALA A 83 -1.31 -17.74 -18.48
C ALA A 83 -0.37 -18.84 -18.96
N ASP A 84 -0.21 -19.91 -18.18
CA ASP A 84 0.62 -21.06 -18.51
C ASP A 84 -0.01 -21.96 -19.60
N ALA A 85 -1.33 -21.83 -19.84
CA ALA A 85 -2.05 -22.49 -20.93
C ALA A 85 -3.21 -21.63 -21.46
N THR A 86 -3.73 -21.97 -22.65
CA THR A 86 -4.90 -21.30 -23.23
C THR A 86 -6.21 -22.05 -22.96
N ALA A 87 -6.14 -23.31 -22.49
CA ALA A 87 -7.28 -24.12 -22.07
C ALA A 87 -6.85 -25.05 -20.93
N TYR A 88 -7.77 -25.29 -20.00
CA TYR A 88 -7.53 -26.07 -18.80
C TYR A 88 -8.59 -27.17 -18.67
N PRO A 89 -8.20 -28.45 -18.73
CA PRO A 89 -9.07 -29.55 -18.42
C PRO A 89 -9.50 -29.52 -16.94
N ALA A 90 -10.46 -30.35 -16.55
CA ALA A 90 -11.11 -30.30 -15.24
C ALA A 90 -10.16 -30.40 -14.03
N ASP A 91 -9.02 -31.08 -14.21
CA ASP A 91 -8.00 -31.34 -13.18
C ASP A 91 -6.85 -30.33 -13.19
N ALA A 92 -6.83 -29.38 -14.13
CA ALA A 92 -5.77 -28.38 -14.26
C ALA A 92 -6.20 -27.03 -13.66
N LEU A 93 -5.28 -26.40 -12.94
CA LEU A 93 -5.52 -25.09 -12.32
C LEU A 93 -4.81 -23.99 -13.11
N PRO A 94 -5.52 -22.94 -13.53
CA PRO A 94 -4.91 -21.79 -14.19
C PRO A 94 -3.84 -21.14 -13.33
N THR A 95 -2.65 -20.98 -13.90
CA THR A 95 -1.53 -20.29 -13.25
C THR A 95 -1.10 -19.11 -14.11
N PHE A 96 -1.10 -17.92 -13.51
CA PHE A 96 -0.72 -16.68 -14.16
C PHE A 96 0.67 -16.26 -13.69
N THR A 97 1.61 -16.12 -14.63
CA THR A 97 2.88 -15.45 -14.37
C THR A 97 2.67 -13.95 -14.52
N VAL A 98 2.90 -13.21 -13.45
CA VAL A 98 2.75 -11.75 -13.39
C VAL A 98 4.13 -11.11 -13.24
N ARG A 99 4.40 -10.05 -14.02
CA ARG A 99 5.65 -9.31 -14.02
C ARG A 99 5.42 -7.84 -13.79
N LEU A 100 6.26 -7.26 -12.95
CA LEU A 100 6.33 -5.83 -12.69
C LEU A 100 7.75 -5.36 -12.99
N THR A 101 7.91 -4.47 -13.96
CA THR A 101 9.21 -3.93 -14.35
C THR A 101 9.25 -2.42 -14.15
N ASN A 102 10.32 -1.91 -13.54
CA ASN A 102 10.61 -0.47 -13.55
C ASN A 102 11.23 -0.09 -14.88
N THR A 103 10.53 0.67 -15.71
CA THR A 103 10.97 1.18 -17.01
C THR A 103 11.49 2.61 -16.93
N GLY A 104 11.56 3.19 -15.73
CA GLY A 104 12.15 4.51 -15.50
C GLY A 104 13.67 4.47 -15.33
N ASP A 105 14.28 5.63 -15.34
CA ASP A 105 15.75 5.80 -15.27
C ASP A 105 16.30 5.81 -13.83
N ALA A 106 15.43 5.83 -12.81
CA ALA A 106 15.81 5.88 -11.39
C ALA A 106 15.16 4.73 -10.60
N ALA A 107 15.84 4.34 -9.51
CA ALA A 107 15.27 3.39 -8.57
C ALA A 107 14.05 4.00 -7.85
N CYS A 108 13.02 3.19 -7.61
CA CYS A 108 11.79 3.61 -6.96
C CYS A 108 11.20 2.52 -6.07
N LEU A 109 10.34 2.90 -5.13
CA LEU A 109 9.62 1.98 -4.23
C LEU A 109 8.20 1.74 -4.73
N VAL A 110 7.76 0.49 -4.68
CA VAL A 110 6.39 0.09 -5.00
C VAL A 110 5.89 -0.96 -4.01
N ASP A 111 4.65 -0.84 -3.57
CA ASP A 111 3.99 -1.91 -2.83
C ASP A 111 3.46 -2.95 -3.83
N ALA A 112 4.08 -4.14 -3.83
CA ALA A 112 3.73 -5.28 -4.66
C ALA A 112 3.16 -6.44 -3.82
N GLY A 113 2.60 -6.16 -2.65
CA GLY A 113 1.92 -7.13 -1.79
C GLY A 113 0.71 -7.76 -2.48
N GLU A 114 0.23 -8.87 -1.96
CA GLU A 114 -0.90 -9.62 -2.54
C GLU A 114 -2.16 -8.76 -2.64
N ALA A 115 -2.42 -7.91 -1.65
CA ALA A 115 -3.56 -6.99 -1.66
C ALA A 115 -3.49 -5.89 -2.75
N GLN A 116 -2.29 -5.60 -3.27
CA GLN A 116 -2.05 -4.61 -4.32
C GLN A 116 -1.93 -5.22 -5.72
N ARG A 117 -1.72 -6.54 -5.79
CA ARG A 117 -1.55 -7.30 -7.04
C ARG A 117 -2.84 -8.04 -7.38
N GLN A 118 -3.77 -7.34 -8.01
CA GLN A 118 -5.06 -7.91 -8.34
C GLN A 118 -5.03 -8.60 -9.71
N VAL A 119 -5.27 -9.91 -9.73
CA VAL A 119 -5.70 -10.64 -10.92
C VAL A 119 -7.21 -10.81 -10.83
N LEU A 120 -7.94 -10.17 -11.73
CA LEU A 120 -9.40 -10.26 -11.83
C LEU A 120 -9.78 -11.20 -12.98
N VAL A 121 -10.55 -12.25 -12.67
CA VAL A 121 -11.09 -13.19 -13.65
C VAL A 121 -12.59 -12.89 -13.87
N THR A 122 -12.98 -12.75 -15.14
CA THR A 122 -14.37 -12.52 -15.56
C THR A 122 -14.78 -13.52 -16.66
N SER A 123 -16.09 -13.73 -16.82
CA SER A 123 -16.69 -14.41 -17.98
C SER A 123 -17.80 -13.52 -18.53
N GLY A 124 -17.57 -12.90 -19.69
CA GLY A 124 -18.41 -11.80 -20.17
C GLY A 124 -18.42 -10.65 -19.15
N SER A 125 -19.62 -10.28 -18.69
CA SER A 125 -19.81 -9.25 -17.65
C SER A 125 -19.84 -9.81 -16.22
N ASP A 126 -19.76 -11.13 -16.06
CA ASP A 126 -19.80 -11.77 -14.74
C ASP A 126 -18.42 -11.79 -14.09
N ARG A 127 -18.32 -11.23 -12.87
CA ARG A 127 -17.12 -11.31 -12.05
C ARG A 127 -17.06 -12.69 -11.41
N ILE A 128 -15.98 -13.40 -11.66
CA ILE A 128 -15.79 -14.77 -11.22
C ILE A 128 -14.92 -14.84 -9.97
N TRP A 129 -13.74 -14.23 -10.03
CA TRP A 129 -12.74 -14.33 -8.98
C TRP A 129 -11.77 -13.14 -9.02
N ALA A 130 -11.25 -12.78 -7.85
CA ALA A 130 -10.08 -11.91 -7.79
C ALA A 130 -9.09 -12.42 -6.73
N SER A 131 -7.81 -12.36 -7.06
CA SER A 131 -6.73 -12.77 -6.14
C SER A 131 -6.71 -11.97 -4.83
N THR A 132 -7.26 -10.78 -4.84
CA THR A 132 -7.31 -9.87 -3.69
C THR A 132 -8.47 -10.13 -2.74
N ASP A 133 -9.45 -10.94 -3.12
CA ASP A 133 -10.66 -11.18 -2.28
C ASP A 133 -10.33 -11.83 -0.93
N CYS A 134 -9.31 -12.71 -0.94
CA CYS A 134 -8.83 -13.43 0.23
C CYS A 134 -7.37 -13.11 0.57
N ALA A 135 -6.78 -12.08 -0.04
CA ALA A 135 -5.40 -11.74 0.20
C ALA A 135 -5.17 -11.24 1.63
N ALA A 136 -4.11 -11.71 2.26
CA ALA A 136 -3.58 -11.08 3.47
C ALA A 136 -3.11 -9.67 3.14
N GLY A 137 -3.49 -8.69 3.96
CA GLY A 137 -3.25 -7.28 3.70
C GLY A 137 -1.81 -6.80 3.93
N ASP A 138 -0.84 -7.70 4.11
CA ASP A 138 0.55 -7.32 4.40
C ASP A 138 1.22 -6.66 3.19
N PRO A 139 1.75 -5.43 3.35
CA PRO A 139 2.46 -4.75 2.28
C PRO A 139 3.80 -5.43 1.97
N LEU A 140 4.17 -5.47 0.69
CA LEU A 140 5.47 -5.90 0.21
C LEU A 140 6.15 -4.74 -0.51
N GLN A 141 6.95 -3.96 0.21
CA GLN A 141 7.69 -2.86 -0.37
C GLN A 141 8.89 -3.38 -1.15
N LEU A 142 8.89 -3.18 -2.46
CA LEU A 142 9.99 -3.51 -3.35
C LEU A 142 10.71 -2.24 -3.79
N LEU A 143 12.04 -2.23 -3.67
CA LEU A 143 12.91 -1.27 -4.31
C LEU A 143 13.28 -1.83 -5.69
N LEU A 144 12.78 -1.22 -6.75
CA LEU A 144 13.07 -1.61 -8.12
C LEU A 144 14.09 -0.65 -8.74
N ALA A 145 15.29 -1.16 -9.05
CA ALA A 145 16.25 -0.42 -9.86
C ALA A 145 15.73 -0.26 -11.31
N PRO A 146 16.33 0.62 -12.14
CA PRO A 146 16.01 0.70 -13.56
C PRO A 146 16.10 -0.69 -14.22
N ASP A 147 15.13 -1.03 -15.07
CA ASP A 147 14.97 -2.30 -15.78
C ASP A 147 14.83 -3.55 -14.90
N GLN A 148 14.76 -3.39 -13.57
CA GLN A 148 14.55 -4.52 -12.68
C GLN A 148 13.10 -5.00 -12.77
N THR A 149 12.94 -6.34 -12.81
CA THR A 149 11.65 -7.03 -12.86
C THR A 149 11.45 -7.88 -11.60
N ASP A 150 10.28 -7.77 -10.98
CA ASP A 150 9.73 -8.74 -10.01
C ASP A 150 8.76 -9.66 -10.74
N GLU A 151 8.95 -10.98 -10.59
CA GLU A 151 8.07 -11.99 -11.18
C GLU A 151 7.45 -12.85 -10.09
N ARG A 152 6.14 -13.08 -10.21
CA ARG A 152 5.36 -13.93 -9.29
C ARG A 152 4.40 -14.80 -10.06
N GLN A 153 3.98 -15.88 -9.41
CA GLN A 153 2.91 -16.74 -9.92
C GLN A 153 1.67 -16.56 -9.05
N VAL A 154 0.51 -16.47 -9.70
CA VAL A 154 -0.81 -16.43 -9.09
C VAL A 154 -1.59 -17.61 -9.65
N GLN A 155 -1.97 -18.55 -8.80
CA GLN A 155 -2.80 -19.70 -9.17
C GLN A 155 -4.24 -19.49 -8.74
N TRP A 156 -5.16 -19.87 -9.62
CA TRP A 156 -6.59 -19.87 -9.31
C TRP A 156 -7.09 -21.31 -9.16
N ASP A 157 -7.77 -21.58 -8.06
CA ASP A 157 -8.33 -22.90 -7.71
C ASP A 157 -9.64 -23.23 -8.43
N ARG A 158 -10.08 -22.39 -9.40
CA ARG A 158 -11.34 -22.49 -10.16
C ARG A 158 -12.59 -22.27 -9.31
N VAL A 159 -12.45 -21.85 -8.04
CA VAL A 159 -13.58 -21.48 -7.19
C VAL A 159 -13.86 -19.97 -7.35
N ARG A 160 -15.12 -19.60 -7.39
CA ARG A 160 -15.54 -18.19 -7.39
C ARG A 160 -15.15 -17.53 -6.08
N SER A 161 -14.93 -16.23 -6.10
CA SER A 161 -14.70 -15.46 -4.88
C SER A 161 -15.50 -14.18 -4.84
N VAL A 162 -15.63 -13.64 -3.64
CA VAL A 162 -16.21 -12.34 -3.35
C VAL A 162 -15.34 -11.61 -2.34
N GLU A 163 -15.41 -10.31 -2.32
CA GLU A 163 -14.68 -9.51 -1.32
C GLU A 163 -14.99 -9.96 0.11
N GLY A 164 -13.94 -10.06 0.93
CA GLY A 164 -14.05 -10.52 2.31
C GLY A 164 -14.01 -12.03 2.48
N CYS A 165 -13.65 -12.77 1.42
CA CYS A 165 -13.35 -14.20 1.50
C CYS A 165 -14.49 -15.07 2.05
N ALA A 166 -15.72 -14.82 1.64
CA ALA A 166 -16.86 -15.63 2.06
C ALA A 166 -16.72 -17.07 1.56
N GLU A 167 -16.86 -18.03 2.47
CA GLU A 167 -16.78 -19.47 2.17
C GLU A 167 -18.00 -19.99 1.37
N GLY A 168 -17.87 -21.19 0.79
CA GLY A 168 -18.97 -21.90 0.13
C GLY A 168 -19.30 -21.37 -1.26
N GLN A 169 -18.37 -20.66 -1.91
CA GLN A 169 -18.55 -20.23 -3.29
C GLN A 169 -18.54 -21.43 -4.25
N ALA A 170 -19.31 -21.32 -5.33
CA ALA A 170 -19.40 -22.36 -6.34
C ALA A 170 -18.13 -22.44 -7.19
N GLU A 171 -17.85 -23.62 -7.75
CA GLU A 171 -16.83 -23.78 -8.79
C GLU A 171 -17.23 -23.03 -10.06
N ALA A 172 -16.21 -22.55 -10.78
CA ALA A 172 -16.39 -21.96 -12.10
C ALA A 172 -16.76 -23.05 -13.11
N LEU A 173 -17.75 -22.73 -13.96
CA LEU A 173 -18.24 -23.67 -14.99
C LEU A 173 -17.28 -23.71 -16.19
N PRO A 174 -17.31 -24.79 -17.02
CA PRO A 174 -16.67 -24.77 -18.33
C PRO A 174 -17.10 -23.57 -19.16
N GLY A 175 -16.13 -22.94 -19.85
CA GLY A 175 -16.41 -21.73 -20.62
C GLY A 175 -15.18 -20.90 -20.95
N THR A 176 -15.41 -19.72 -21.51
CA THR A 176 -14.35 -18.76 -21.83
C THR A 176 -14.25 -17.69 -20.76
N TYR A 177 -13.04 -17.42 -20.34
CA TYR A 177 -12.69 -16.49 -19.26
C TYR A 177 -11.64 -15.48 -19.73
N GLN A 178 -11.62 -14.35 -19.07
CA GLN A 178 -10.62 -13.32 -19.26
C GLN A 178 -10.03 -12.97 -17.89
N ALA A 179 -8.70 -12.91 -17.81
CA ALA A 179 -7.99 -12.39 -16.65
C ALA A 179 -7.34 -11.05 -16.95
N VAL A 180 -7.37 -10.14 -16.01
CA VAL A 180 -6.69 -8.82 -16.07
C VAL A 180 -5.89 -8.63 -14.79
N LEU A 181 -4.60 -8.32 -14.92
CA LEU A 181 -3.75 -7.92 -13.79
C LEU A 181 -3.78 -6.41 -13.64
N THR A 182 -3.98 -5.93 -12.41
CA THR A 182 -3.79 -4.52 -12.04
C THR A 182 -2.83 -4.45 -10.85
N LEU A 183 -1.82 -3.58 -10.95
CA LEU A 183 -0.83 -3.35 -9.90
C LEU A 183 -0.36 -1.89 -9.95
N ALA A 184 -0.31 -1.22 -8.81
CA ALA A 184 0.12 0.19 -8.70
C ALA A 184 -0.57 1.14 -9.69
N GLY A 185 -1.85 0.91 -9.99
CA GLY A 185 -2.64 1.71 -10.92
C GLY A 185 -2.36 1.44 -12.41
N VAL A 186 -1.52 0.46 -12.72
CA VAL A 186 -1.22 0.01 -14.10
C VAL A 186 -1.90 -1.32 -14.35
N SER A 187 -2.55 -1.49 -15.51
CA SER A 187 -3.17 -2.75 -15.92
C SER A 187 -2.41 -3.38 -17.09
N ALA A 188 -2.26 -4.71 -17.01
CA ALA A 188 -1.72 -5.50 -18.11
C ALA A 188 -2.79 -5.74 -19.21
N GLU A 189 -2.32 -6.14 -20.40
CA GLU A 189 -3.20 -6.64 -21.44
C GLU A 189 -4.00 -7.85 -20.93
N PRO A 190 -5.29 -7.96 -21.27
CA PRO A 190 -6.11 -9.08 -20.87
C PRO A 190 -5.63 -10.41 -21.45
N VAL A 191 -5.67 -11.47 -20.64
CA VAL A 191 -5.39 -12.84 -21.08
C VAL A 191 -6.69 -13.63 -21.17
N VAL A 192 -6.97 -14.23 -22.32
CA VAL A 192 -8.16 -15.06 -22.55
C VAL A 192 -7.79 -16.54 -22.49
N PHE A 193 -8.58 -17.32 -21.79
CA PHE A 193 -8.39 -18.76 -21.63
C PHE A 193 -9.73 -19.51 -21.49
N GLY A 194 -9.69 -20.84 -21.66
CA GLY A 194 -10.86 -21.72 -21.52
C GLY A 194 -10.75 -22.63 -20.31
N LEU A 195 -11.90 -22.91 -19.66
CA LEU A 195 -12.08 -24.04 -18.74
C LEU A 195 -12.91 -25.11 -19.46
N GLU A 196 -12.45 -26.38 -19.38
CA GLU A 196 -13.11 -27.56 -19.96
C GLU A 196 -13.76 -28.43 -18.86
#